data_8702b9ce895e7e405cea215db515a5a3
#
_entry.id   8702b9ce895e7e405cea215db515a5a3
#
_cell.length_a   1.000
_cell.length_b   1.000
_cell.length_c   1.000
_cell.angle_alpha   90.00
_cell.angle_beta   90.00
_cell.angle_gamma   90.00
#
_symmetry.space_group_name_H-M   'P 1'
#
loop_
_entity.id
_entity.type
_entity.pdbx_description
1 polymer ?
#
loop_
_entity_poly.entity_id
_entity_poly.type
_entity_poly.pdbx_seq_one_letter_code
_entity_poly.pdbx_strand_id
1 'polypeptide(L)'
;MQAKSQIVPSTHAEPQARAVADPFFWPGILLAFAITSITVGLIWDISWHTTIGRDTFWTPAHMAIYLGGTMGGFVGGWLAIKYSFLTRSAENSPSVRIFGARAPLGAWVAIWGAIAMLTSGPFDDWWHNAYGLDVKIISPPHSILGLGMFGISAGALLLLLSRQNQRPGESGAGLFIYVGGIFLVLGAVFISQVTFPNLQHTALFVHACALMIPMRLVAMNRAGRCSWPATRVAIVYTLLVCLMIWILPLFPAQPKLAPIFNPVTHMVPPAFPLLFIAPALAIDLVMRRTGECAGWLKSLGMALILGALFLAVFVGVQWFFAKFLLSPSADNWFFAGNRYWSYGSRPSPRQSEFWHVKSGEKDADLITLSTLLISWGLASFSAWIGLLWGGWMRKVRR
;
A
#
# COMPACT_ATOMS: atom_id res chain seq x y z
N MET A 1 50.37 24.42 -60.77
CA MET A 1 50.65 24.38 -59.32
C MET A 1 49.35 24.35 -58.55
N GLN A 2 48.91 23.18 -58.14
CA GLN A 2 47.70 22.96 -57.33
C GLN A 2 48.12 22.77 -55.89
N ALA A 3 47.69 23.67 -55.01
CA ALA A 3 47.89 23.59 -53.55
C ALA A 3 46.89 22.59 -52.98
N LYS A 4 47.40 21.46 -52.43
CA LYS A 4 46.63 20.51 -51.63
C LYS A 4 46.34 21.10 -50.26
N SER A 5 45.08 21.42 -49.96
CA SER A 5 44.59 21.74 -48.62
C SER A 5 44.61 20.43 -47.78
N GLN A 6 45.42 20.39 -46.76
CA GLN A 6 45.40 19.33 -45.75
C GLN A 6 44.28 19.66 -44.72
N ILE A 7 43.26 18.83 -44.70
CA ILE A 7 42.22 18.86 -43.63
C ILE A 7 42.82 18.13 -42.43
N VAL A 8 43.10 18.86 -41.34
CA VAL A 8 43.48 18.31 -40.06
C VAL A 8 42.18 17.89 -39.33
N PRO A 9 42.01 16.63 -38.94
CA PRO A 9 40.85 16.22 -38.17
C PRO A 9 40.99 16.74 -36.75
N SER A 10 40.07 17.63 -36.33
CA SER A 10 39.96 18.11 -34.96
C SER A 10 39.34 16.99 -34.08
N THR A 11 40.18 16.23 -33.39
CA THR A 11 39.79 15.31 -32.33
C THR A 11 39.51 16.11 -31.06
N HIS A 12 38.43 16.88 -31.00
CA HIS A 12 37.83 17.26 -29.74
C HIS A 12 36.91 16.16 -29.29
N ALA A 13 37.47 15.17 -28.56
CA ALA A 13 36.67 14.27 -27.74
C ALA A 13 35.95 15.13 -26.70
N GLU A 14 34.65 15.29 -26.84
CA GLU A 14 33.81 15.89 -25.78
C GLU A 14 34.08 15.09 -24.50
N PRO A 15 34.37 15.76 -23.36
CA PRO A 15 34.54 15.06 -22.10
C PRO A 15 33.21 14.35 -21.79
N GLN A 16 33.23 13.02 -21.78
CA GLN A 16 32.11 12.21 -21.30
C GLN A 16 31.69 12.74 -19.94
N ALA A 17 30.53 13.39 -19.89
CA ALA A 17 29.98 13.89 -18.65
C ALA A 17 29.92 12.72 -17.67
N ARG A 18 30.76 12.75 -16.61
CA ARG A 18 30.71 11.78 -15.54
C ARG A 18 29.27 11.71 -15.05
N ALA A 19 28.64 10.54 -15.20
CA ALA A 19 27.32 10.30 -14.73
C ALA A 19 27.27 10.66 -13.23
N VAL A 20 26.65 11.80 -12.92
CA VAL A 20 26.50 12.25 -11.53
C VAL A 20 25.64 11.19 -10.84
N ALA A 21 26.23 10.52 -9.84
CA ALA A 21 25.53 9.49 -9.08
C ALA A 21 24.20 10.03 -8.56
N ASP A 22 23.14 9.25 -8.76
CA ASP A 22 21.80 9.62 -8.34
C ASP A 22 21.69 9.61 -6.81
N PRO A 23 21.49 10.77 -6.16
CA PRO A 23 21.51 10.87 -4.70
C PRO A 23 20.33 10.15 -4.03
N PHE A 24 19.27 9.82 -4.77
CA PHE A 24 18.06 9.17 -4.26
C PHE A 24 17.96 7.68 -4.58
N PHE A 25 18.89 7.13 -5.35
CA PHE A 25 18.85 5.73 -5.76
C PHE A 25 18.89 4.77 -4.55
N TRP A 26 19.96 4.81 -3.78
CA TRP A 26 20.11 3.94 -2.61
C TRP A 26 19.09 4.23 -1.49
N PRO A 27 18.84 5.51 -1.11
CA PRO A 27 17.79 5.83 -0.16
C PRO A 27 16.41 5.32 -0.59
N GLY A 28 16.09 5.40 -1.89
CA GLY A 28 14.84 4.86 -2.44
C GLY A 28 14.72 3.34 -2.28
N ILE A 29 15.80 2.59 -2.56
CA ILE A 29 15.85 1.13 -2.37
C ILE A 29 15.72 0.77 -0.89
N LEU A 30 16.44 1.44 -0.01
CA LEU A 30 16.39 1.16 1.43
C LEU A 30 15.02 1.47 2.03
N LEU A 31 14.36 2.55 1.60
CA LEU A 31 12.98 2.82 2.00
C LEU A 31 11.99 1.79 1.42
N ALA A 32 12.19 1.34 0.18
CA ALA A 32 11.39 0.25 -0.38
C ALA A 32 11.56 -1.04 0.42
N PHE A 33 12.77 -1.38 0.83
CA PHE A 33 13.03 -2.50 1.75
C PHE A 33 12.33 -2.29 3.10
N ALA A 34 12.44 -1.10 3.69
CA ALA A 34 11.81 -0.75 4.97
C ALA A 34 10.29 -1.00 4.94
N ILE A 35 9.60 -0.46 3.93
CA ILE A 35 8.15 -0.65 3.81
C ILE A 35 7.75 -2.09 3.43
N THR A 36 8.63 -2.83 2.74
CA THR A 36 8.42 -4.26 2.49
C THR A 36 8.47 -5.04 3.80
N SER A 37 9.48 -4.79 4.63
CA SER A 37 9.62 -5.41 5.94
C SER A 37 8.41 -5.12 6.84
N ILE A 38 7.94 -3.86 6.87
CA ILE A 38 6.71 -3.48 7.58
C ILE A 38 5.51 -4.27 7.07
N THR A 39 5.32 -4.32 5.77
CA THR A 39 4.13 -4.94 5.16
C THR A 39 4.11 -6.45 5.32
N VAL A 40 5.25 -7.11 5.11
CA VAL A 40 5.40 -8.55 5.35
C VAL A 40 5.19 -8.86 6.83
N GLY A 41 5.82 -8.08 7.73
CA GLY A 41 5.63 -8.21 9.16
C GLY A 41 4.17 -8.06 9.57
N LEU A 42 3.45 -7.07 9.05
CA LEU A 42 2.04 -6.83 9.36
C LEU A 42 1.12 -7.98 8.89
N ILE A 43 1.32 -8.49 7.68
CA ILE A 43 0.55 -9.64 7.19
C ILE A 43 0.89 -10.90 8.00
N TRP A 44 2.17 -11.08 8.34
CA TRP A 44 2.61 -12.20 9.18
C TRP A 44 2.02 -12.11 10.59
N ASP A 45 1.95 -10.93 11.15
CA ASP A 45 1.35 -10.67 12.46
C ASP A 45 -0.15 -11.02 12.50
N ILE A 46 -0.91 -10.61 11.49
CA ILE A 46 -2.31 -11.02 11.34
C ILE A 46 -2.43 -12.54 11.24
N SER A 47 -1.54 -13.19 10.49
CA SER A 47 -1.46 -14.64 10.41
C SER A 47 -1.09 -15.28 11.76
N TRP A 48 -0.19 -14.67 12.52
CA TRP A 48 0.20 -15.11 13.87
C TRP A 48 -1.00 -15.11 14.82
N HIS A 49 -1.75 -14.02 14.88
CA HIS A 49 -2.97 -13.92 15.68
C HIS A 49 -4.04 -14.94 15.28
N THR A 50 -4.16 -15.22 14.00
CA THR A 50 -5.14 -16.21 13.49
C THR A 50 -4.72 -17.65 13.78
N THR A 51 -3.42 -17.94 13.84
CA THR A 51 -2.86 -19.30 13.96
C THR A 51 -2.47 -19.65 15.38
N ILE A 52 -1.56 -18.86 15.97
CA ILE A 52 -0.93 -19.13 17.26
C ILE A 52 -1.75 -18.50 18.38
N GLY A 53 -2.41 -17.40 18.08
CA GLY A 53 -3.19 -16.61 19.00
C GLY A 53 -2.40 -15.39 19.47
N ARG A 54 -2.28 -15.24 20.79
CA ARG A 54 -1.64 -14.08 21.41
C ARG A 54 -0.17 -13.94 21.05
N ASP A 55 0.28 -12.74 20.84
CA ASP A 55 1.66 -12.35 20.59
C ASP A 55 2.35 -11.76 21.84
N THR A 56 3.59 -11.35 21.67
CA THR A 56 4.40 -10.59 22.61
C THR A 56 5.15 -9.48 21.88
N PHE A 57 5.69 -8.51 22.61
CA PHE A 57 6.51 -7.45 22.02
C PHE A 57 7.62 -7.99 21.10
N TRP A 58 8.22 -9.15 21.43
CA TRP A 58 9.33 -9.79 20.71
C TRP A 58 8.88 -10.83 19.67
N THR A 59 7.61 -10.88 19.33
CA THR A 59 7.11 -11.77 18.26
C THR A 59 7.88 -11.52 16.95
N PRO A 60 8.31 -12.56 16.21
CA PRO A 60 9.09 -12.39 14.98
C PRO A 60 8.44 -11.47 13.94
N ALA A 61 7.12 -11.48 13.84
CA ALA A 61 6.37 -10.58 12.99
C ALA A 61 6.58 -9.10 13.39
N HIS A 62 6.54 -8.82 14.71
CA HIS A 62 6.85 -7.49 15.25
C HIS A 62 8.30 -7.08 14.97
N MET A 63 9.25 -8.00 15.04
CA MET A 63 10.64 -7.72 14.69
C MET A 63 10.80 -7.27 13.25
N ALA A 64 10.05 -7.86 12.32
CA ALA A 64 10.05 -7.42 10.93
C ALA A 64 9.45 -6.00 10.79
N ILE A 65 8.38 -5.68 11.54
CA ILE A 65 7.78 -4.34 11.58
C ILE A 65 8.77 -3.33 12.14
N TYR A 66 9.43 -3.63 13.27
CA TYR A 66 10.42 -2.74 13.92
C TYR A 66 11.65 -2.51 13.05
N LEU A 67 12.14 -3.56 12.38
CA LEU A 67 13.24 -3.44 11.42
C LEU A 67 12.89 -2.40 10.33
N GLY A 68 11.70 -2.50 9.75
CA GLY A 68 11.27 -1.56 8.74
C GLY A 68 11.10 -0.14 9.27
N GLY A 69 10.49 0.03 10.45
CA GLY A 69 10.34 1.33 11.12
C GLY A 69 11.69 1.99 11.41
N THR A 70 12.60 1.23 11.98
CA THR A 70 13.97 1.68 12.31
C THR A 70 14.76 2.04 11.05
N MET A 71 14.71 1.19 10.02
CA MET A 71 15.36 1.46 8.74
C MET A 71 14.83 2.72 8.07
N GLY A 72 13.50 2.93 8.09
CA GLY A 72 12.88 4.15 7.58
C GLY A 72 13.39 5.41 8.29
N GLY A 73 13.49 5.34 9.62
CA GLY A 73 14.07 6.41 10.45
C GLY A 73 15.54 6.67 10.15
N PHE A 74 16.37 5.64 10.03
CA PHE A 74 17.80 5.76 9.69
C PHE A 74 17.99 6.40 8.31
N VAL A 75 17.28 5.96 7.29
CA VAL A 75 17.40 6.52 5.94
C VAL A 75 16.99 7.99 5.93
N GLY A 76 15.85 8.32 6.55
CA GLY A 76 15.39 9.70 6.67
C GLY A 76 16.37 10.57 7.44
N GLY A 77 16.82 10.11 8.61
CA GLY A 77 17.82 10.80 9.46
C GLY A 77 19.15 11.00 8.75
N TRP A 78 19.66 9.98 8.05
CA TRP A 78 20.87 10.11 7.23
C TRP A 78 20.74 11.19 6.15
N LEU A 79 19.58 11.21 5.45
CA LEU A 79 19.34 12.26 4.46
C LEU A 79 19.29 13.65 5.12
N ALA A 80 18.69 13.77 6.30
CA ALA A 80 18.67 15.04 7.03
C ALA A 80 20.08 15.50 7.42
N ILE A 81 20.93 14.61 7.93
CA ILE A 81 22.33 14.91 8.25
C ILE A 81 23.10 15.28 6.98
N LYS A 82 22.97 14.48 5.92
CA LYS A 82 23.67 14.71 4.65
C LYS A 82 23.35 16.09 4.07
N TYR A 83 22.06 16.45 3.99
CA TYR A 83 21.64 17.72 3.40
C TYR A 83 21.86 18.93 4.30
N SER A 84 21.93 18.74 5.62
CA SER A 84 22.18 19.83 6.56
C SER A 84 23.69 20.16 6.72
N PHE A 85 24.54 19.13 6.75
CA PHE A 85 25.93 19.29 7.18
C PHE A 85 26.97 18.85 6.16
N LEU A 86 26.66 17.86 5.29
CA LEU A 86 27.68 17.27 4.42
C LEU A 86 27.61 17.79 2.97
N THR A 87 26.53 18.40 2.54
CA THR A 87 26.37 18.88 1.16
C THR A 87 26.65 20.37 1.09
N ARG A 88 27.84 20.77 0.57
CA ARG A 88 28.23 22.17 0.40
C ARG A 88 27.34 23.00 -0.51
N SER A 89 26.61 22.36 -1.44
CA SER A 89 25.66 23.01 -2.37
C SER A 89 24.22 22.96 -1.87
N ALA A 90 23.99 22.90 -0.55
CA ALA A 90 22.67 22.70 0.03
C ALA A 90 21.64 23.80 -0.32
N GLU A 91 22.10 25.00 -0.67
CA GLU A 91 21.21 26.12 -1.05
C GLU A 91 20.46 25.87 -2.37
N ASN A 92 21.09 25.18 -3.31
CA ASN A 92 20.51 24.83 -4.62
C ASN A 92 19.91 23.41 -4.67
N SER A 93 20.05 22.63 -3.59
CA SER A 93 19.49 21.27 -3.54
C SER A 93 17.99 21.29 -3.22
N PRO A 94 17.18 20.44 -3.88
CA PRO A 94 15.74 20.38 -3.63
C PRO A 94 15.49 19.77 -2.24
N SER A 95 15.36 20.64 -1.24
CA SER A 95 15.16 20.28 0.17
C SER A 95 14.18 21.21 0.86
N VAL A 96 13.60 20.74 1.95
CA VAL A 96 12.73 21.50 2.86
C VAL A 96 13.48 21.72 4.17
N ARG A 97 13.39 22.93 4.73
CA ARG A 97 13.99 23.26 6.02
C ARG A 97 12.94 23.13 7.12
N ILE A 98 13.21 22.27 8.10
CA ILE A 98 12.36 22.07 9.28
C ILE A 98 13.27 22.10 10.52
N PHE A 99 12.92 22.88 11.54
CA PHE A 99 13.72 23.07 12.77
C PHE A 99 15.20 23.37 12.53
N GLY A 100 15.51 24.13 11.49
CA GLY A 100 16.89 24.47 11.16
C GLY A 100 17.63 23.45 10.30
N ALA A 101 17.23 22.20 10.27
CA ALA A 101 17.81 21.15 9.44
C ALA A 101 17.15 21.08 8.05
N ARG A 102 17.88 20.57 7.05
CA ARG A 102 17.42 20.43 5.67
C ARG A 102 17.36 18.97 5.27
N ALA A 103 16.29 18.56 4.61
CA ALA A 103 16.17 17.26 3.98
C ALA A 103 15.14 17.28 2.84
N PRO A 104 15.16 16.30 1.92
CA PRO A 104 14.04 16.08 1.00
C PRO A 104 12.74 15.88 1.78
N LEU A 105 11.60 16.34 1.22
CA LEU A 105 10.29 16.22 1.88
C LEU A 105 9.97 14.77 2.26
N GLY A 106 10.26 13.81 1.35
CA GLY A 106 10.05 12.38 1.63
C GLY A 106 10.86 11.85 2.82
N ALA A 107 12.08 12.38 3.05
CA ALA A 107 12.88 12.04 4.21
C ALA A 107 12.26 12.53 5.53
N TRP A 108 11.73 13.75 5.55
CA TRP A 108 11.01 14.27 6.72
C TRP A 108 9.79 13.45 7.05
N VAL A 109 8.98 13.11 6.04
CA VAL A 109 7.77 12.29 6.23
C VAL A 109 8.15 10.90 6.75
N ALA A 110 9.23 10.29 6.25
CA ALA A 110 9.72 9.01 6.75
C ALA A 110 10.22 9.09 8.20
N ILE A 111 10.91 10.17 8.61
CA ILE A 111 11.33 10.41 10.00
C ILE A 111 10.12 10.46 10.92
N TRP A 112 9.11 11.27 10.59
CA TRP A 112 7.89 11.36 11.40
C TRP A 112 7.14 10.05 11.47
N GLY A 113 7.08 9.31 10.36
CA GLY A 113 6.52 7.96 10.32
C GLY A 113 7.27 6.99 11.25
N ALA A 114 8.60 7.02 11.23
CA ALA A 114 9.43 6.19 12.10
C ALA A 114 9.25 6.55 13.60
N ILE A 115 9.20 7.84 13.93
CA ILE A 115 8.93 8.29 15.31
C ILE A 115 7.57 7.77 15.78
N ALA A 116 6.52 7.88 14.96
CA ALA A 116 5.20 7.37 15.28
C ALA A 116 5.22 5.85 15.53
N MET A 117 5.89 5.08 14.66
CA MET A 117 6.03 3.63 14.84
C MET A 117 6.80 3.26 16.12
N LEU A 118 7.95 3.91 16.36
CA LEU A 118 8.77 3.62 17.53
C LEU A 118 8.10 4.00 18.85
N THR A 119 7.26 5.04 18.84
CA THR A 119 6.48 5.43 20.05
C THR A 119 5.25 4.55 20.25
N SER A 120 4.70 3.97 19.18
CA SER A 120 3.52 3.11 19.29
C SER A 120 3.80 1.81 20.04
N GLY A 121 4.99 1.21 19.91
CA GLY A 121 5.34 -0.06 20.57
C GLY A 121 5.27 0.01 22.10
N PRO A 122 6.03 0.90 22.77
CA PRO A 122 5.91 1.08 24.23
C PRO A 122 4.51 1.54 24.67
N PHE A 123 3.80 2.30 23.83
CA PHE A 123 2.43 2.72 24.10
C PHE A 123 1.47 1.53 24.06
N ASP A 124 1.67 0.60 23.13
CA ASP A 124 0.87 -0.61 23.00
C ASP A 124 1.07 -1.54 24.21
N ASP A 125 2.32 -1.78 24.60
CA ASP A 125 2.64 -2.55 25.80
C ASP A 125 2.01 -1.96 27.07
N TRP A 126 2.12 -0.64 27.25
CA TRP A 126 1.44 0.06 28.36
C TRP A 126 -0.09 -0.05 28.27
N TRP A 127 -0.67 0.07 27.07
CA TRP A 127 -2.10 -0.04 26.83
C TRP A 127 -2.64 -1.42 27.25
N HIS A 128 -1.94 -2.47 26.85
CA HIS A 128 -2.28 -3.84 27.21
C HIS A 128 -2.17 -4.08 28.72
N ASN A 129 -1.18 -3.52 29.37
CA ASN A 129 -1.02 -3.63 30.82
C ASN A 129 -2.10 -2.86 31.60
N ALA A 130 -2.56 -1.73 31.10
CA ALA A 130 -3.54 -0.86 31.75
C ALA A 130 -5.00 -1.28 31.51
N TYR A 131 -5.33 -1.73 30.29
CA TYR A 131 -6.72 -1.97 29.85
C TYR A 131 -6.99 -3.42 29.46
N GLY A 132 -6.02 -4.29 29.57
CA GLY A 132 -6.10 -5.68 29.13
C GLY A 132 -5.82 -5.84 27.63
N LEU A 133 -5.98 -7.07 27.16
CA LEU A 133 -5.68 -7.41 25.77
C LEU A 133 -6.65 -6.76 24.83
N ASP A 134 -6.12 -5.97 23.92
CA ASP A 134 -6.88 -5.41 22.83
C ASP A 134 -6.97 -6.41 21.68
N VAL A 135 -8.18 -6.84 21.37
CA VAL A 135 -8.49 -7.72 20.24
C VAL A 135 -8.95 -6.94 19.00
N LYS A 136 -8.96 -5.61 19.09
CA LYS A 136 -9.38 -4.73 17.98
C LYS A 136 -8.15 -4.19 17.25
N ILE A 137 -8.14 -4.34 15.94
CA ILE A 137 -7.09 -3.74 15.09
C ILE A 137 -7.01 -2.22 15.25
N ILE A 138 -8.15 -1.56 15.50
CA ILE A 138 -8.20 -0.10 15.71
C ILE A 138 -8.23 0.20 17.20
N SER A 139 -7.04 0.23 17.81
CA SER A 139 -6.78 0.79 19.13
C SER A 139 -5.99 2.11 19.00
N PRO A 140 -5.89 2.94 20.04
CA PRO A 140 -5.06 4.14 19.99
C PRO A 140 -3.60 3.87 19.62
N PRO A 141 -2.87 2.90 20.23
CA PRO A 141 -1.51 2.60 19.84
C PRO A 141 -1.42 2.04 18.39
N HIS A 142 -2.31 1.14 17.98
CA HIS A 142 -2.34 0.62 16.62
C HIS A 142 -2.67 1.72 15.58
N SER A 143 -3.47 2.72 15.95
CA SER A 143 -3.72 3.87 15.08
C SER A 143 -2.47 4.71 14.85
N ILE A 144 -1.65 4.93 15.89
CA ILE A 144 -0.36 5.62 15.78
C ILE A 144 0.62 4.78 14.95
N LEU A 145 0.67 3.46 15.18
CA LEU A 145 1.46 2.51 14.41
C LEU A 145 1.08 2.59 12.92
N GLY A 146 -0.20 2.51 12.61
CA GLY A 146 -0.71 2.60 11.24
C GLY A 146 -0.36 3.94 10.56
N LEU A 147 -0.52 5.07 11.25
CA LEU A 147 -0.10 6.38 10.76
C LEU A 147 1.40 6.41 10.47
N GLY A 148 2.22 5.79 11.32
CA GLY A 148 3.66 5.65 11.12
C GLY A 148 4.02 4.83 9.87
N MET A 149 3.37 3.69 9.68
CA MET A 149 3.54 2.83 8.49
C MET A 149 3.17 3.58 7.21
N PHE A 150 2.04 4.29 7.20
CA PHE A 150 1.66 5.14 6.07
C PHE A 150 2.63 6.31 5.88
N GLY A 151 3.15 6.89 6.96
CA GLY A 151 4.15 7.95 6.92
C GLY A 151 5.43 7.50 6.21
N ILE A 152 6.02 6.37 6.59
CA ILE A 152 7.22 5.84 5.91
C ILE A 152 6.93 5.52 4.45
N SER A 153 5.78 4.92 4.15
CA SER A 153 5.38 4.58 2.78
C SER A 153 5.17 5.83 1.91
N ALA A 154 4.51 6.85 2.45
CA ALA A 154 4.35 8.14 1.77
C ALA A 154 5.69 8.86 1.60
N GLY A 155 6.58 8.78 2.59
CA GLY A 155 7.95 9.30 2.52
C GLY A 155 8.75 8.65 1.39
N ALA A 156 8.67 7.34 1.25
CA ALA A 156 9.28 6.59 0.15
C ALA A 156 8.72 7.03 -1.21
N LEU A 157 7.39 7.13 -1.35
CA LEU A 157 6.75 7.63 -2.57
C LEU A 157 7.21 9.04 -2.93
N LEU A 158 7.23 9.96 -1.96
CA LEU A 158 7.64 11.35 -2.18
C LEU A 158 9.09 11.47 -2.60
N LEU A 159 9.99 10.66 -2.03
CA LEU A 159 11.39 10.63 -2.40
C LEU A 159 11.56 10.16 -3.86
N LEU A 160 10.89 9.08 -4.24
CA LEU A 160 10.93 8.54 -5.60
C LEU A 160 10.28 9.48 -6.62
N LEU A 161 9.20 10.15 -6.25
CA LEU A 161 8.55 11.17 -7.08
C LEU A 161 9.43 12.40 -7.26
N SER A 162 10.09 12.85 -6.20
CA SER A 162 11.05 13.95 -6.29
C SER A 162 12.15 13.61 -7.31
N ARG A 163 12.70 12.40 -7.25
CA ARG A 163 13.66 11.87 -8.24
C ARG A 163 13.07 11.87 -9.65
N GLN A 164 11.90 11.25 -9.83
CA GLN A 164 11.20 11.15 -11.12
C GLN A 164 10.89 12.53 -11.73
N ASN A 165 10.55 13.52 -10.89
CA ASN A 165 10.18 14.87 -11.34
C ASN A 165 11.41 15.76 -11.64
N GLN A 166 12.58 15.43 -11.07
CA GLN A 166 13.84 16.12 -11.35
C GLN A 166 14.53 15.56 -12.60
N ARG A 167 14.40 14.26 -12.87
CA ARG A 167 15.08 13.55 -13.96
C ARG A 167 14.06 12.80 -14.84
N PRO A 168 13.28 13.52 -15.65
CA PRO A 168 12.33 12.91 -16.57
C PRO A 168 13.06 11.99 -17.57
N GLY A 169 12.60 10.75 -17.70
CA GLY A 169 13.18 9.77 -18.64
C GLY A 169 14.21 8.82 -18.05
N GLU A 170 14.69 9.03 -16.81
CA GLU A 170 15.55 8.07 -16.13
C GLU A 170 14.74 6.88 -15.53
N SER A 171 15.40 5.71 -15.48
CA SER A 171 14.83 4.47 -14.96
C SER A 171 14.55 4.57 -13.45
N GLY A 172 13.32 4.79 -13.06
CA GLY A 172 12.90 4.83 -11.65
C GLY A 172 11.43 4.40 -11.48
N ALA A 173 10.74 4.23 -12.61
CA ALA A 173 9.33 3.88 -12.63
C ALA A 173 9.03 2.53 -11.94
N GLY A 174 9.92 1.54 -12.06
CA GLY A 174 9.75 0.24 -11.43
C GLY A 174 9.67 0.31 -9.91
N LEU A 175 10.58 1.07 -9.29
CA LEU A 175 10.61 1.23 -7.84
C LEU A 175 9.40 2.05 -7.34
N PHE A 176 8.98 3.08 -8.09
CA PHE A 176 7.76 3.82 -7.80
C PHE A 176 6.51 2.92 -7.84
N ILE A 177 6.38 2.07 -8.86
CA ILE A 177 5.28 1.10 -8.99
C ILE A 177 5.29 0.10 -7.83
N TYR A 178 6.48 -0.41 -7.48
CA TYR A 178 6.65 -1.34 -6.36
C TYR A 178 6.18 -0.72 -5.03
N VAL A 179 6.68 0.47 -4.71
CA VAL A 179 6.30 1.21 -3.49
C VAL A 179 4.81 1.58 -3.51
N GLY A 180 4.26 1.95 -4.66
CA GLY A 180 2.82 2.17 -4.84
C GLY A 180 1.99 0.91 -4.60
N GLY A 181 2.48 -0.26 -5.04
CA GLY A 181 1.85 -1.55 -4.77
C GLY A 181 1.81 -1.88 -3.27
N ILE A 182 2.92 -1.67 -2.56
CA ILE A 182 2.96 -1.82 -1.09
C ILE A 182 2.00 -0.85 -0.41
N PHE A 183 1.94 0.40 -0.85
CA PHE A 183 1.01 1.39 -0.31
C PHE A 183 -0.46 0.97 -0.51
N LEU A 184 -0.76 0.26 -1.61
CA LEU A 184 -2.07 -0.34 -1.84
C LEU A 184 -2.32 -1.54 -0.92
N VAL A 185 -1.30 -2.41 -0.69
CA VAL A 185 -1.39 -3.54 0.26
C VAL A 185 -1.71 -3.02 1.66
N LEU A 186 -0.98 -2.03 2.15
CA LEU A 186 -1.24 -1.43 3.47
C LEU A 186 -2.68 -0.92 3.57
N GLY A 187 -3.19 -0.24 2.52
CA GLY A 187 -4.58 0.18 2.48
C GLY A 187 -5.59 -0.96 2.54
N ALA A 188 -5.31 -2.07 1.86
CA ALA A 188 -6.17 -3.26 1.87
C ALA A 188 -6.13 -3.98 3.22
N VAL A 189 -4.96 -4.03 3.89
CA VAL A 189 -4.83 -4.63 5.22
C VAL A 189 -5.67 -3.88 6.27
N PHE A 190 -5.76 -2.56 6.18
CA PHE A 190 -6.60 -1.78 7.11
C PHE A 190 -8.10 -2.10 7.02
N ILE A 191 -8.56 -2.62 5.89
CA ILE A 191 -9.95 -3.07 5.71
C ILE A 191 -10.09 -4.60 5.75
N SER A 192 -9.03 -5.33 6.12
CA SER A 192 -9.00 -6.81 6.05
C SER A 192 -10.11 -7.48 6.85
N GLN A 193 -10.57 -6.87 7.95
CA GLN A 193 -11.65 -7.41 8.77
C GLN A 193 -12.98 -7.56 8.04
N VAL A 194 -13.21 -6.79 7.00
CA VAL A 194 -14.44 -6.82 6.20
C VAL A 194 -14.24 -7.42 4.81
N THR A 195 -13.02 -7.88 4.48
CA THR A 195 -12.69 -8.40 3.14
C THR A 195 -12.63 -9.93 3.05
N PHE A 196 -12.98 -10.64 4.11
CA PHE A 196 -13.10 -12.10 4.05
C PHE A 196 -14.11 -12.53 2.97
N PRO A 197 -13.86 -13.63 2.24
CA PRO A 197 -14.71 -14.04 1.12
C PRO A 197 -16.21 -14.08 1.44
N ASN A 198 -16.57 -14.55 2.63
CA ASN A 198 -17.96 -14.63 3.09
C ASN A 198 -18.61 -13.26 3.39
N LEU A 199 -17.83 -12.20 3.55
CA LEU A 199 -18.30 -10.83 3.78
C LEU A 199 -18.38 -9.99 2.50
N GLN A 200 -17.87 -10.48 1.37
CA GLN A 200 -17.73 -9.69 0.15
C GLN A 200 -19.04 -9.34 -0.56
N HIS A 201 -20.18 -9.84 -0.06
CA HIS A 201 -21.51 -9.45 -0.50
C HIS A 201 -22.23 -8.51 0.48
N THR A 202 -21.53 -7.95 1.45
CA THR A 202 -22.11 -7.01 2.42
C THR A 202 -21.95 -5.55 2.00
N ALA A 203 -22.83 -4.69 2.49
CA ALA A 203 -22.75 -3.24 2.30
C ALA A 203 -21.45 -2.67 2.86
N LEU A 204 -21.03 -3.11 4.04
CA LEU A 204 -19.82 -2.64 4.72
C LEU A 204 -18.56 -2.93 3.90
N PHE A 205 -18.47 -4.11 3.27
CA PHE A 205 -17.37 -4.44 2.37
C PHE A 205 -17.27 -3.46 1.20
N VAL A 206 -18.42 -3.19 0.52
CA VAL A 206 -18.43 -2.28 -0.64
C VAL A 206 -18.08 -0.85 -0.22
N HIS A 207 -18.63 -0.37 0.91
CA HIS A 207 -18.31 0.96 1.46
C HIS A 207 -16.83 1.11 1.80
N ALA A 208 -16.24 0.12 2.48
CA ALA A 208 -14.83 0.14 2.87
C ALA A 208 -13.90 0.17 1.65
N CYS A 209 -14.16 -0.69 0.65
CA CYS A 209 -13.40 -0.69 -0.60
C CYS A 209 -13.57 0.62 -1.39
N ALA A 210 -14.80 1.14 -1.47
CA ALA A 210 -15.11 2.40 -2.14
C ALA A 210 -14.38 3.60 -1.51
N LEU A 211 -14.26 3.63 -0.20
CA LEU A 211 -13.56 4.71 0.51
C LEU A 211 -12.04 4.58 0.39
N MET A 212 -11.49 3.37 0.50
CA MET A 212 -10.05 3.18 0.71
C MET A 212 -9.24 3.03 -0.59
N ILE A 213 -9.82 2.47 -1.65
CA ILE A 213 -9.04 2.02 -2.80
C ILE A 213 -8.93 3.05 -3.93
N PRO A 214 -10.01 3.73 -4.38
CA PRO A 214 -9.95 4.65 -5.52
C PRO A 214 -8.91 5.75 -5.35
N MET A 215 -8.79 6.34 -4.16
CA MET A 215 -7.78 7.38 -3.87
C MET A 215 -6.37 6.91 -4.25
N ARG A 216 -6.01 5.68 -3.85
CA ARG A 216 -4.67 5.12 -4.09
C ARG A 216 -4.42 4.88 -5.57
N LEU A 217 -5.35 4.21 -6.25
CA LEU A 217 -5.21 3.90 -7.68
C LEU A 217 -5.15 5.17 -8.53
N VAL A 218 -6.04 6.12 -8.26
CA VAL A 218 -6.10 7.40 -8.99
C VAL A 218 -4.87 8.26 -8.70
N ALA A 219 -4.41 8.32 -7.44
CA ALA A 219 -3.21 9.06 -7.08
C ALA A 219 -1.96 8.48 -7.77
N MET A 220 -1.81 7.15 -7.79
CA MET A 220 -0.68 6.48 -8.46
C MET A 220 -0.74 6.67 -9.98
N ASN A 221 -1.94 6.61 -10.59
CA ASN A 221 -2.10 6.94 -12.01
C ASN A 221 -1.63 8.35 -12.31
N ARG A 222 -2.10 9.33 -11.52
CA ARG A 222 -1.84 10.75 -11.79
C ARG A 222 -0.40 11.17 -11.51
N ALA A 223 0.22 10.58 -10.48
CA ALA A 223 1.61 10.89 -10.08
C ALA A 223 2.64 10.17 -10.94
N GLY A 224 2.34 8.97 -11.41
CA GLY A 224 3.27 8.12 -12.15
C GLY A 224 3.60 8.67 -13.53
N ARG A 225 4.89 8.60 -13.93
CA ARG A 225 5.37 8.95 -15.27
C ARG A 225 5.68 7.71 -16.12
N CYS A 226 4.84 6.70 -16.04
CA CYS A 226 4.97 5.45 -16.79
C CYS A 226 3.61 5.07 -17.40
N SER A 227 3.63 4.08 -18.30
CA SER A 227 2.40 3.53 -18.86
C SER A 227 1.67 2.65 -17.84
N TRP A 228 0.35 2.76 -17.75
CA TRP A 228 -0.51 1.91 -16.92
C TRP A 228 -0.13 1.89 -15.43
N PRO A 229 0.02 3.06 -14.75
CA PRO A 229 0.55 3.09 -13.39
C PRO A 229 -0.37 2.41 -12.37
N ALA A 230 -1.70 2.66 -12.43
CA ALA A 230 -2.65 2.05 -11.51
C ALA A 230 -2.73 0.53 -11.69
N THR A 231 -2.76 0.06 -12.93
CA THR A 231 -2.77 -1.37 -13.25
C THR A 231 -1.52 -2.07 -12.73
N ARG A 232 -0.33 -1.51 -12.97
CA ARG A 232 0.93 -2.08 -12.48
C ARG A 232 1.01 -2.10 -10.96
N VAL A 233 0.53 -1.05 -10.29
CA VAL A 233 0.41 -0.99 -8.82
C VAL A 233 -0.52 -2.10 -8.31
N ALA A 234 -1.66 -2.31 -8.95
CA ALA A 234 -2.59 -3.38 -8.59
C ALA A 234 -2.00 -4.79 -8.84
N ILE A 235 -1.18 -4.97 -9.88
CA ILE A 235 -0.43 -6.22 -10.11
C ILE A 235 0.55 -6.48 -8.98
N VAL A 236 1.34 -5.48 -8.58
CA VAL A 236 2.29 -5.63 -7.45
C VAL A 236 1.55 -5.97 -6.16
N TYR A 237 0.43 -5.29 -5.86
CA TYR A 237 -0.45 -5.64 -4.74
C TYR A 237 -0.85 -7.12 -4.79
N THR A 238 -1.38 -7.57 -5.91
CA THR A 238 -1.86 -8.95 -6.08
C THR A 238 -0.73 -9.95 -5.88
N LEU A 239 0.44 -9.72 -6.50
CA LEU A 239 1.60 -10.59 -6.38
C LEU A 239 2.12 -10.68 -4.94
N LEU A 240 2.21 -9.55 -4.22
CA LEU A 240 2.68 -9.54 -2.83
C LEU A 240 1.75 -10.32 -1.91
N VAL A 241 0.43 -10.13 -2.05
CA VAL A 241 -0.53 -10.87 -1.23
C VAL A 241 -0.53 -12.36 -1.59
N CYS A 242 -0.48 -12.71 -2.87
CA CYS A 242 -0.35 -14.10 -3.31
C CYS A 242 0.93 -14.77 -2.78
N LEU A 243 2.06 -14.08 -2.81
CA LEU A 243 3.30 -14.60 -2.22
C LEU A 243 3.13 -14.90 -0.72
N MET A 244 2.49 -14.02 0.03
CA MET A 244 2.20 -14.29 1.46
C MET A 244 1.26 -15.47 1.65
N ILE A 245 0.25 -15.63 0.80
CA ILE A 245 -0.67 -16.78 0.82
C ILE A 245 0.09 -18.10 0.61
N TRP A 246 1.06 -18.13 -0.30
CA TRP A 246 1.77 -19.36 -0.65
C TRP A 246 2.95 -19.66 0.28
N ILE A 247 3.56 -18.65 0.87
CA ILE A 247 4.75 -18.82 1.73
C ILE A 247 4.36 -19.11 3.17
N LEU A 248 3.38 -18.41 3.74
CA LEU A 248 3.02 -18.59 5.16
C LEU A 248 2.66 -20.04 5.53
N PRO A 249 1.85 -20.77 4.73
CA PRO A 249 1.52 -22.17 5.06
C PRO A 249 2.70 -23.15 4.95
N LEU A 250 3.86 -22.73 4.48
CA LEU A 250 5.06 -23.57 4.50
C LEU A 250 5.66 -23.72 5.92
N PHE A 251 5.27 -22.84 6.83
CA PHE A 251 5.79 -22.83 8.21
C PHE A 251 4.83 -23.58 9.15
N PRO A 252 5.30 -24.61 9.85
CA PRO A 252 4.48 -25.30 10.85
C PRO A 252 4.17 -24.35 12.01
N ALA A 253 2.93 -24.37 12.47
CA ALA A 253 2.47 -23.57 13.60
C ALA A 253 1.23 -24.21 14.23
N GLN A 254 1.04 -23.99 15.52
CA GLN A 254 -0.09 -24.54 16.28
C GLN A 254 -0.64 -23.49 17.25
N PRO A 255 -1.95 -23.49 17.55
CA PRO A 255 -2.52 -22.64 18.58
C PRO A 255 -1.84 -22.88 19.95
N LYS A 256 -1.39 -21.80 20.61
CA LYS A 256 -0.69 -21.88 21.90
C LYS A 256 -1.25 -20.94 22.96
N LEU A 257 -1.64 -19.75 22.55
CA LEU A 257 -1.89 -18.62 23.45
C LEU A 257 -3.34 -18.16 23.46
N ALA A 258 -4.23 -18.90 22.80
CA ALA A 258 -5.67 -18.65 22.78
C ALA A 258 -6.44 -19.99 22.86
N PRO A 259 -7.75 -19.96 23.17
CA PRO A 259 -8.58 -21.14 23.05
C PRO A 259 -8.47 -21.75 21.66
N ILE A 260 -8.28 -23.06 21.58
CA ILE A 260 -8.17 -23.77 20.31
C ILE A 260 -9.56 -23.93 19.71
N PHE A 261 -9.93 -23.01 18.86
CA PHE A 261 -11.18 -23.08 18.09
C PHE A 261 -10.98 -23.75 16.73
N ASN A 262 -9.77 -23.61 16.16
CA ASN A 262 -9.42 -24.15 14.85
C ASN A 262 -8.10 -24.93 14.98
N PRO A 263 -8.13 -26.26 14.96
CA PRO A 263 -6.91 -27.06 15.01
C PRO A 263 -6.18 -26.94 13.67
N VAL A 264 -5.26 -26.00 13.61
CA VAL A 264 -4.35 -25.80 12.47
C VAL A 264 -2.97 -26.29 12.80
N THR A 265 -2.22 -26.73 11.79
CA THR A 265 -0.85 -27.26 11.92
C THR A 265 0.19 -26.41 11.22
N HIS A 266 -0.25 -25.39 10.50
CA HIS A 266 0.60 -24.46 9.75
C HIS A 266 0.06 -23.02 9.88
N MET A 267 0.89 -22.03 9.54
CA MET A 267 0.49 -20.63 9.56
C MET A 267 -0.70 -20.40 8.61
N VAL A 268 -1.78 -19.84 9.13
CA VAL A 268 -2.98 -19.53 8.37
C VAL A 268 -2.69 -18.32 7.45
N PRO A 269 -2.82 -18.47 6.13
CA PRO A 269 -2.55 -17.37 5.20
C PRO A 269 -3.63 -16.30 5.26
N PRO A 270 -3.36 -15.07 4.74
CA PRO A 270 -4.41 -14.08 4.52
C PRO A 270 -5.42 -14.55 3.47
N ALA A 271 -6.59 -13.90 3.43
CA ALA A 271 -7.57 -14.12 2.38
C ALA A 271 -6.99 -13.76 1.00
N PHE A 272 -7.49 -14.44 -0.05
CA PHE A 272 -7.05 -14.19 -1.42
C PHE A 272 -7.25 -12.71 -1.82
N PRO A 273 -6.30 -12.10 -2.59
CA PRO A 273 -6.34 -10.68 -2.88
C PRO A 273 -7.59 -10.29 -3.66
N LEU A 274 -8.11 -9.12 -3.35
CA LEU A 274 -9.22 -8.52 -4.08
C LEU A 274 -8.78 -8.17 -5.52
N LEU A 275 -9.68 -8.31 -6.48
CA LEU A 275 -9.39 -8.18 -7.91
C LEU A 275 -9.27 -6.70 -8.35
N PHE A 276 -8.35 -5.95 -7.73
CA PHE A 276 -8.12 -4.54 -8.03
C PHE A 276 -7.50 -4.27 -9.40
N ILE A 277 -6.96 -5.29 -10.07
CA ILE A 277 -6.39 -5.14 -11.43
C ILE A 277 -7.46 -4.66 -12.41
N ALA A 278 -8.67 -5.20 -12.34
CA ALA A 278 -9.74 -4.84 -13.26
C ALA A 278 -10.17 -3.36 -13.15
N PRO A 279 -10.56 -2.83 -11.96
CA PRO A 279 -10.88 -1.42 -11.84
C PRO A 279 -9.67 -0.50 -12.06
N ALA A 280 -8.45 -0.93 -11.74
CA ALA A 280 -7.23 -0.16 -12.02
C ALA A 280 -7.00 0.01 -13.53
N LEU A 281 -7.21 -1.04 -14.30
CA LEU A 281 -7.14 -0.99 -15.77
C LEU A 281 -8.18 -0.03 -16.33
N ALA A 282 -9.41 -0.08 -15.82
CA ALA A 282 -10.47 0.82 -16.24
C ALA A 282 -10.12 2.30 -15.92
N ILE A 283 -9.57 2.57 -14.73
CA ILE A 283 -9.08 3.90 -14.34
C ILE A 283 -7.98 4.37 -15.31
N ASP A 284 -6.97 3.53 -15.58
CA ASP A 284 -5.88 3.88 -16.50
C ASP A 284 -6.41 4.19 -17.91
N LEU A 285 -7.38 3.42 -18.42
CA LEU A 285 -8.00 3.64 -19.73
C LEU A 285 -8.71 5.01 -19.82
N VAL A 286 -9.50 5.37 -18.81
CA VAL A 286 -10.21 6.64 -18.77
C VAL A 286 -9.23 7.79 -18.63
N MET A 287 -8.28 7.71 -17.69
CA MET A 287 -7.32 8.77 -17.42
C MET A 287 -6.38 9.05 -18.61
N ARG A 288 -6.07 8.03 -19.43
CA ARG A 288 -5.29 8.21 -20.66
C ARG A 288 -6.04 8.98 -21.75
N ARG A 289 -7.37 8.85 -21.80
CA ARG A 289 -8.19 9.52 -22.82
C ARG A 289 -8.56 10.95 -22.44
N THR A 290 -8.66 11.26 -21.17
CA THR A 290 -9.20 12.54 -20.68
C THR A 290 -8.15 13.61 -20.41
N GLY A 291 -6.86 13.24 -20.37
CA GLY A 291 -5.77 14.18 -20.11
C GLY A 291 -5.79 14.80 -18.71
N GLU A 292 -5.18 15.98 -18.57
CA GLU A 292 -5.10 16.68 -17.28
C GLU A 292 -6.38 17.47 -17.00
N CYS A 293 -7.06 17.14 -15.90
CA CYS A 293 -8.20 17.92 -15.41
C CYS A 293 -7.70 19.18 -14.69
N ALA A 294 -7.72 20.30 -15.39
CA ALA A 294 -7.45 21.61 -14.78
C ALA A 294 -8.74 22.20 -14.19
N GLY A 295 -8.67 22.61 -12.92
CA GLY A 295 -9.79 23.20 -12.18
C GLY A 295 -10.58 22.20 -11.32
N TRP A 296 -11.12 22.72 -10.23
CA TRP A 296 -11.79 21.89 -9.20
C TRP A 296 -13.09 21.24 -9.70
N LEU A 297 -13.89 21.95 -10.52
CA LEU A 297 -15.14 21.42 -11.09
C LEU A 297 -14.88 20.25 -12.05
N LYS A 298 -13.86 20.38 -12.93
CA LYS A 298 -13.47 19.29 -13.83
C LYS A 298 -12.94 18.09 -13.05
N SER A 299 -12.17 18.33 -11.96
CA SER A 299 -11.70 17.28 -11.08
C SER A 299 -12.85 16.59 -10.35
N LEU A 300 -13.87 17.31 -9.92
CA LEU A 300 -15.06 16.73 -9.29
C LEU A 300 -15.86 15.87 -10.29
N GLY A 301 -16.13 16.39 -11.48
CA GLY A 301 -16.80 15.64 -12.54
C GLY A 301 -16.05 14.36 -12.92
N MET A 302 -14.71 14.42 -13.02
CA MET A 302 -13.88 13.25 -13.26
C MET A 302 -13.95 12.26 -12.09
N ALA A 303 -13.95 12.74 -10.85
CA ALA A 303 -14.06 11.88 -9.67
C ALA A 303 -15.40 11.13 -9.63
N LEU A 304 -16.51 11.75 -10.00
CA LEU A 304 -17.82 11.08 -10.12
C LEU A 304 -17.79 9.95 -11.15
N ILE A 305 -17.14 10.18 -12.30
CA ILE A 305 -16.98 9.15 -13.34
C ILE A 305 -16.07 8.02 -12.85
N LEU A 306 -14.91 8.35 -12.26
CA LEU A 306 -13.97 7.34 -11.76
C LEU A 306 -14.55 6.54 -10.60
N GLY A 307 -15.35 7.16 -9.72
CA GLY A 307 -16.05 6.48 -8.64
C GLY A 307 -17.10 5.49 -9.16
N ALA A 308 -17.92 5.90 -10.11
CA ALA A 308 -18.90 5.03 -10.76
C ALA A 308 -18.21 3.86 -11.49
N LEU A 309 -17.16 4.16 -12.25
CA LEU A 309 -16.38 3.18 -12.99
C LEU A 309 -15.73 2.15 -12.05
N PHE A 310 -15.10 2.63 -10.97
CA PHE A 310 -14.51 1.76 -9.96
C PHE A 310 -15.56 0.79 -9.40
N LEU A 311 -16.69 1.30 -8.95
CA LEU A 311 -17.74 0.46 -8.38
C LEU A 311 -18.29 -0.54 -9.38
N ALA A 312 -18.64 -0.09 -10.58
CA ALA A 312 -19.23 -0.97 -11.60
C ALA A 312 -18.30 -2.14 -11.94
N VAL A 313 -17.00 -1.84 -12.15
CA VAL A 313 -16.03 -2.88 -12.50
C VAL A 313 -15.66 -3.73 -11.27
N PHE A 314 -15.37 -3.10 -10.14
CA PHE A 314 -14.94 -3.83 -8.94
C PHE A 314 -16.04 -4.73 -8.39
N VAL A 315 -17.25 -4.19 -8.17
CA VAL A 315 -18.37 -4.99 -7.63
C VAL A 315 -18.75 -6.08 -8.62
N GLY A 316 -18.80 -5.76 -9.93
CA GLY A 316 -19.12 -6.75 -10.96
C GLY A 316 -18.18 -7.95 -10.97
N VAL A 317 -16.86 -7.70 -10.92
CA VAL A 317 -15.85 -8.78 -10.92
C VAL A 317 -15.79 -9.49 -9.58
N GLN A 318 -15.76 -8.73 -8.48
CA GLN A 318 -15.59 -9.30 -7.14
C GLN A 318 -16.80 -10.11 -6.68
N TRP A 319 -17.99 -9.75 -7.12
CA TRP A 319 -19.24 -10.50 -6.81
C TRP A 319 -19.16 -11.96 -7.24
N PHE A 320 -18.74 -12.20 -8.48
CA PHE A 320 -18.62 -13.57 -9.00
C PHE A 320 -17.38 -14.26 -8.42
N PHE A 321 -16.31 -13.53 -8.19
CA PHE A 321 -15.11 -14.10 -7.63
C PHE A 321 -15.30 -14.53 -6.16
N ALA A 322 -16.05 -13.77 -5.37
CA ALA A 322 -16.41 -14.18 -4.01
C ALA A 322 -17.21 -15.51 -3.98
N LYS A 323 -18.14 -15.69 -4.92
CA LYS A 323 -18.84 -16.98 -5.08
C LYS A 323 -17.88 -18.12 -5.39
N PHE A 324 -16.92 -17.87 -6.27
CA PHE A 324 -15.88 -18.85 -6.58
C PHE A 324 -15.05 -19.19 -5.34
N LEU A 325 -14.58 -18.18 -4.57
CA LEU A 325 -13.79 -18.40 -3.36
C LEU A 325 -14.52 -19.19 -2.27
N LEU A 326 -15.85 -19.16 -2.24
CA LEU A 326 -16.67 -19.97 -1.33
C LEU A 326 -17.04 -21.35 -1.91
N SER A 327 -16.66 -21.63 -3.13
CA SER A 327 -16.93 -22.93 -3.78
C SER A 327 -15.86 -23.97 -3.42
N PRO A 328 -16.17 -25.28 -3.54
CA PRO A 328 -15.17 -26.33 -3.38
C PRO A 328 -13.96 -26.24 -4.31
N SER A 329 -14.11 -25.57 -5.46
CA SER A 329 -13.02 -25.39 -6.43
C SER A 329 -11.89 -24.48 -5.92
N ALA A 330 -12.18 -23.60 -4.94
CA ALA A 330 -11.18 -22.74 -4.29
C ALA A 330 -10.59 -23.37 -3.01
N ASP A 331 -11.05 -24.55 -2.61
CA ASP A 331 -10.58 -25.27 -1.42
C ASP A 331 -9.24 -25.94 -1.67
N ASN A 332 -8.24 -25.15 -1.95
CA ASN A 332 -6.89 -25.63 -2.24
C ASN A 332 -5.84 -24.60 -1.78
N TRP A 333 -4.60 -25.03 -1.79
CA TRP A 333 -3.47 -24.22 -1.36
C TRP A 333 -3.31 -22.91 -2.16
N PHE A 334 -3.66 -22.90 -3.45
CA PHE A 334 -3.45 -21.73 -4.33
C PHE A 334 -4.38 -20.56 -3.96
N PHE A 335 -5.67 -20.85 -3.75
CA PHE A 335 -6.68 -19.84 -3.42
C PHE A 335 -6.86 -19.62 -1.92
N ALA A 336 -6.30 -20.48 -1.09
CA ALA A 336 -6.47 -20.46 0.37
C ALA A 336 -7.95 -20.35 0.79
N GLY A 337 -8.81 -21.19 0.18
CA GLY A 337 -10.25 -21.16 0.40
C GLY A 337 -10.63 -21.37 1.87
N ASN A 338 -11.76 -20.81 2.29
CA ASN A 338 -12.24 -20.81 3.68
C ASN A 338 -12.45 -22.20 4.29
N ARG A 339 -12.63 -23.23 3.46
CA ARG A 339 -12.77 -24.62 3.92
C ARG A 339 -11.43 -25.26 4.22
N TYR A 340 -10.40 -24.83 3.47
CA TYR A 340 -9.03 -25.33 3.66
C TYR A 340 -8.36 -24.70 4.88
N TRP A 341 -8.61 -23.39 5.09
CA TRP A 341 -8.07 -22.63 6.19
C TRP A 341 -9.20 -22.00 7.00
N SER A 342 -9.13 -22.17 8.29
CA SER A 342 -10.09 -21.59 9.22
C SER A 342 -9.63 -20.18 9.61
N TYR A 343 -10.27 -19.15 9.03
CA TYR A 343 -10.00 -17.76 9.39
C TYR A 343 -10.85 -17.35 10.59
N GLY A 344 -10.21 -17.04 11.70
CA GLY A 344 -10.86 -16.47 12.87
C GLY A 344 -10.79 -17.33 14.12
N SER A 345 -10.93 -16.68 15.27
CA SER A 345 -10.82 -17.27 16.61
C SER A 345 -12.06 -18.02 17.07
N ARG A 346 -13.10 -18.10 16.24
CA ARG A 346 -14.33 -18.84 16.58
C ARG A 346 -14.62 -19.91 15.55
N PRO A 347 -14.90 -21.16 15.98
CA PRO A 347 -15.35 -22.18 15.05
C PRO A 347 -16.66 -21.75 14.43
N SER A 348 -16.64 -21.46 13.15
CA SER A 348 -17.85 -21.19 12.40
C SER A 348 -17.94 -22.23 11.28
N PRO A 349 -18.80 -23.23 11.39
CA PRO A 349 -19.04 -24.21 10.33
C PRO A 349 -19.60 -23.55 9.07
N ARG A 350 -19.94 -22.25 9.14
CA ARG A 350 -20.56 -21.50 8.06
C ARG A 350 -19.66 -20.44 7.43
N GLN A 351 -18.35 -20.48 7.60
CA GLN A 351 -17.44 -19.58 6.88
C GLN A 351 -17.45 -19.80 5.35
N SER A 352 -17.98 -20.92 4.88
CA SER A 352 -18.23 -21.22 3.48
C SER A 352 -19.52 -20.62 2.91
N GLU A 353 -20.32 -19.95 3.74
CA GLU A 353 -21.57 -19.30 3.34
C GLU A 353 -21.45 -17.78 3.50
N PHE A 354 -22.14 -17.04 2.62
CA PHE A 354 -22.20 -15.59 2.76
C PHE A 354 -22.87 -15.18 4.07
N TRP A 355 -22.39 -14.10 4.66
CA TRP A 355 -22.81 -13.64 5.99
C TRP A 355 -24.32 -13.38 6.09
N HIS A 356 -24.93 -12.79 5.08
CA HIS A 356 -26.37 -12.50 5.04
C HIS A 356 -27.26 -13.77 5.13
N VAL A 357 -26.76 -14.91 4.66
CA VAL A 357 -27.46 -16.19 4.79
C VAL A 357 -27.38 -16.71 6.22
N LYS A 358 -26.27 -16.39 6.93
CA LYS A 358 -25.97 -16.91 8.24
C LYS A 358 -26.66 -16.17 9.38
N SER A 359 -26.71 -14.84 9.30
CA SER A 359 -27.12 -14.01 10.45
C SER A 359 -28.61 -14.12 10.76
N GLY A 360 -29.42 -14.50 9.78
CA GLY A 360 -30.89 -14.45 9.92
C GLY A 360 -31.43 -13.03 10.17
N GLU A 361 -30.50 -12.04 10.28
CA GLU A 361 -30.86 -10.64 10.40
C GLU A 361 -31.33 -10.14 9.04
N LYS A 362 -32.59 -9.80 9.00
CA LYS A 362 -33.21 -9.24 7.80
C LYS A 362 -32.56 -7.90 7.48
N ASP A 363 -32.01 -7.77 6.27
CA ASP A 363 -31.77 -6.54 5.53
C ASP A 363 -30.59 -5.64 5.91
N ALA A 364 -29.89 -5.78 7.03
CA ALA A 364 -28.88 -4.81 7.45
C ALA A 364 -27.60 -4.79 6.59
N ASP A 365 -27.26 -5.89 5.90
CA ASP A 365 -25.99 -6.05 5.19
C ASP A 365 -26.10 -6.33 3.69
N LEU A 366 -27.31 -6.30 3.11
CA LEU A 366 -27.49 -6.55 1.68
C LEU A 366 -27.03 -5.35 0.83
N ILE A 367 -26.51 -5.66 -0.36
CA ILE A 367 -26.21 -4.64 -1.37
C ILE A 367 -27.53 -4.19 -2.01
N THR A 368 -28.05 -3.07 -1.53
CA THR A 368 -29.24 -2.37 -2.02
C THR A 368 -28.86 -1.22 -2.94
N LEU A 369 -29.85 -0.59 -3.57
CA LEU A 369 -29.65 0.64 -4.33
C LEU A 369 -29.04 1.75 -3.46
N SER A 370 -29.50 1.89 -2.21
CA SER A 370 -28.93 2.87 -1.26
C SER A 370 -27.46 2.56 -0.95
N THR A 371 -27.11 1.29 -0.76
CA THR A 371 -25.70 0.87 -0.61
C THR A 371 -24.84 1.31 -1.79
N LEU A 372 -25.32 1.08 -3.02
CA LEU A 372 -24.59 1.45 -4.24
C LEU A 372 -24.45 2.98 -4.38
N LEU A 373 -25.49 3.75 -4.06
CA LEU A 373 -25.44 5.22 -4.10
C LEU A 373 -24.48 5.80 -3.05
N ILE A 374 -24.51 5.28 -1.82
CA ILE A 374 -23.56 5.69 -0.76
C ILE A 374 -22.13 5.32 -1.18
N SER A 375 -21.92 4.09 -1.68
CA SER A 375 -20.60 3.64 -2.14
C SER A 375 -20.10 4.45 -3.33
N TRP A 376 -20.97 4.87 -4.23
CA TRP A 376 -20.59 5.79 -5.30
C TRP A 376 -20.12 7.14 -4.78
N GLY A 377 -20.84 7.70 -3.81
CA GLY A 377 -20.41 8.94 -3.13
C GLY A 377 -19.01 8.77 -2.48
N LEU A 378 -18.81 7.67 -1.74
CA LEU A 378 -17.54 7.34 -1.10
C LEU A 378 -16.42 7.14 -2.11
N ALA A 379 -16.66 6.37 -3.17
CA ALA A 379 -15.68 6.12 -4.22
C ALA A 379 -15.31 7.40 -4.99
N SER A 380 -16.30 8.25 -5.25
CA SER A 380 -16.09 9.56 -5.91
C SER A 380 -15.29 10.50 -5.02
N PHE A 381 -15.61 10.59 -3.73
CA PHE A 381 -14.83 11.36 -2.77
C PHE A 381 -13.39 10.85 -2.68
N SER A 382 -13.21 9.55 -2.56
CA SER A 382 -11.91 8.88 -2.56
C SER A 382 -11.11 9.17 -3.84
N ALA A 383 -11.73 9.03 -5.00
CA ALA A 383 -11.11 9.35 -6.30
C ALA A 383 -10.74 10.84 -6.41
N TRP A 384 -11.59 11.74 -5.90
CA TRP A 384 -11.31 13.17 -5.89
C TRP A 384 -10.07 13.52 -5.08
N ILE A 385 -9.96 12.96 -3.84
CA ILE A 385 -8.73 13.08 -3.06
C ILE A 385 -7.53 12.52 -3.84
N GLY A 386 -7.70 11.38 -4.51
CA GLY A 386 -6.65 10.79 -5.35
C GLY A 386 -6.20 11.71 -6.50
N LEU A 387 -7.14 12.40 -7.16
CA LEU A 387 -6.83 13.39 -8.20
C LEU A 387 -6.06 14.58 -7.64
N LEU A 388 -6.47 15.12 -6.50
CA LEU A 388 -5.82 16.26 -5.85
C LEU A 388 -4.42 15.89 -5.36
N TRP A 389 -4.32 14.81 -4.62
CA TRP A 389 -3.05 14.34 -4.06
C TRP A 389 -2.07 13.90 -5.14
N GLY A 390 -2.50 13.10 -6.12
CA GLY A 390 -1.67 12.70 -7.24
C GLY A 390 -1.20 13.88 -8.09
N GLY A 391 -2.09 14.88 -8.30
CA GLY A 391 -1.75 16.13 -8.99
C GLY A 391 -0.71 16.97 -8.23
N TRP A 392 -0.78 16.98 -6.89
CA TRP A 392 0.24 17.59 -6.04
C TRP A 392 1.56 16.81 -6.08
N MET A 393 1.51 15.49 -5.90
CA MET A 393 2.69 14.63 -5.95
C MET A 393 3.47 14.75 -7.27
N ARG A 394 2.78 14.93 -8.40
CA ARG A 394 3.40 15.15 -9.71
C ARG A 394 4.26 16.42 -9.79
N LYS A 395 4.04 17.37 -8.88
CA LYS A 395 4.77 18.65 -8.81
C LYS A 395 5.88 18.64 -7.75
N VAL A 396 5.92 17.64 -6.90
CA VAL A 396 6.93 17.55 -5.82
C VAL A 396 8.32 17.36 -6.42
N ARG A 397 9.21 18.29 -6.13
CA ARG A 397 10.63 18.27 -6.55
C ARG A 397 11.59 18.35 -5.36
N ARG A 398 11.06 18.64 -4.18
CA ARG A 398 11.84 18.86 -2.95
C ARG A 398 11.74 17.68 -2.00
#